data_ad527bc20e389bdf7b0caadc9333f92a
#
_entry.id   ad527bc20e389bdf7b0caadc9333f92a
#
_cell.length_a   1.000
_cell.length_b   1.000
_cell.length_c   1.000
_cell.angle_alpha   90.00
_cell.angle_beta   90.00
_cell.angle_gamma   90.00
#
_symmetry.space_group_name_H-M   'P 1'
#
loop_
_entity.id
_entity.type
_entity.pdbx_description
1 polymer ?
#
loop_
_entity_poly.entity_id
_entity_poly.type
_entity_poly.pdbx_seq_one_letter_code
_entity_poly.pdbx_strand_id
1 'polypeptide(L)'
;QMCIRDRNRTLEYIPSDIFTIADAKRGDIGNTSQMYAKAFFQNMNFDSITIAPYMGKDSVIPFLKFKDKWAIILALTSNEGSNDFQRKTLSDNCELFEKVLNISKEWGSDKNIMYVVGATRYEKLSEIRKIIPNHFLLVPGIGAQGGSLDDVVKHGMNKDCGIIVNTSRSIIYAGDN
;
A
#
# COMPACT_ATOMS: atom_id res chain seq x y z
N GLN A 1 12.33 5.43 14.52
CA GLN A 1 11.98 6.29 13.35
C GLN A 1 13.27 6.88 12.78
N MET A 2 13.53 6.63 11.51
CA MET A 2 14.64 7.25 10.78
C MET A 2 14.36 8.75 10.62
N CYS A 3 15.34 9.61 10.95
CA CYS A 3 15.17 11.06 10.80
C CYS A 3 15.14 11.45 9.31
N ILE A 4 14.69 12.67 9.00
CA ILE A 4 14.58 13.16 7.61
C ILE A 4 15.94 13.11 6.92
N ARG A 5 17.01 13.48 7.60
CA ARG A 5 18.38 13.47 7.07
C ARG A 5 18.82 12.05 6.67
N ASP A 6 18.57 11.06 7.53
CA ASP A 6 18.96 9.66 7.26
C ASP A 6 18.16 9.09 6.10
N ARG A 7 16.88 9.46 6.00
CA ARG A 7 16.01 9.06 4.89
C ARG A 7 16.48 9.63 3.56
N ASN A 8 16.84 10.90 3.51
CA ASN A 8 17.39 11.53 2.32
C ASN A 8 18.71 10.85 1.90
N ARG A 9 19.62 10.60 2.85
CA ARG A 9 20.85 9.87 2.58
C ARG A 9 20.61 8.46 2.05
N THR A 10 19.61 7.74 2.57
CA THR A 10 19.23 6.42 2.05
C THR A 10 18.76 6.52 0.61
N LEU A 11 17.92 7.51 0.27
CA LEU A 11 17.44 7.70 -1.09
C LEU A 11 18.56 8.01 -2.09
N GLU A 12 19.60 8.73 -1.69
CA GLU A 12 20.76 9.04 -2.52
C GLU A 12 21.53 7.78 -2.97
N TYR A 13 21.43 6.66 -2.23
CA TYR A 13 22.05 5.38 -2.57
C TYR A 13 21.19 4.51 -3.47
N ILE A 14 19.90 4.81 -3.63
CA ILE A 14 19.00 4.03 -4.46
C ILE A 14 19.14 4.49 -5.92
N PRO A 15 19.46 3.59 -6.87
CA PRO A 15 19.50 3.95 -8.28
C PRO A 15 18.16 4.53 -8.75
N SER A 16 18.21 5.49 -9.66
CA SER A 16 17.04 6.25 -10.11
C SER A 16 16.00 5.44 -10.92
N ASP A 17 16.37 4.26 -11.38
CA ASP A 17 15.51 3.29 -12.07
C ASP A 17 14.78 2.33 -11.12
N ILE A 18 15.05 2.41 -9.82
CA ILE A 18 14.40 1.59 -8.81
C ILE A 18 13.18 2.32 -8.23
N PHE A 19 12.01 1.70 -8.36
CA PHE A 19 10.75 2.23 -7.81
C PHE A 19 10.78 2.29 -6.29
N THR A 20 10.52 3.46 -5.73
CA THR A 20 10.65 3.74 -4.29
C THR A 20 9.30 3.89 -3.61
N ILE A 21 9.15 3.23 -2.46
CA ILE A 21 7.93 3.26 -1.64
C ILE A 21 8.24 3.89 -0.28
N ALA A 22 7.66 5.05 0.01
CA ALA A 22 7.63 5.58 1.37
C ALA A 22 6.55 4.87 2.18
N ASP A 23 6.92 3.85 2.97
CA ASP A 23 5.98 3.16 3.85
C ASP A 23 5.69 3.99 5.11
N ALA A 24 5.05 5.14 4.91
CA ALA A 24 4.85 6.17 5.93
C ALA A 24 3.47 6.13 6.57
N LYS A 25 2.51 5.46 5.95
CA LYS A 25 1.11 5.29 6.40
C LYS A 25 0.50 6.62 6.85
N ARG A 26 0.64 7.65 6.00
CA ARG A 26 0.12 9.00 6.31
C ARG A 26 -1.39 9.03 6.20
N GLY A 27 -1.99 9.87 7.05
CA GLY A 27 -3.40 10.18 7.04
C GLY A 27 -3.59 11.50 7.77
N ASP A 28 -4.11 12.51 7.05
CA ASP A 28 -4.43 13.83 7.56
C ASP A 28 -5.35 14.52 6.56
N ILE A 29 -5.89 15.68 6.93
CA ILE A 29 -6.85 16.42 6.11
C ILE A 29 -6.28 17.76 5.63
N GLY A 30 -6.93 18.32 4.61
CA GLY A 30 -6.71 19.69 4.14
C GLY A 30 -5.26 20.01 3.81
N ASN A 31 -4.77 21.12 4.38
CA ASN A 31 -3.42 21.60 4.13
C ASN A 31 -2.33 20.64 4.64
N THR A 32 -2.54 19.96 5.76
CA THR A 32 -1.55 19.01 6.31
C THR A 32 -1.33 17.83 5.36
N SER A 33 -2.40 17.26 4.80
CA SER A 33 -2.30 16.21 3.79
C SER A 33 -1.54 16.68 2.56
N GLN A 34 -1.80 17.92 2.10
CA GLN A 34 -1.07 18.52 0.98
C GLN A 34 0.42 18.71 1.30
N MET A 35 0.77 19.12 2.53
CA MET A 35 2.17 19.26 2.94
C MET A 35 2.88 17.91 3.00
N TYR A 36 2.22 16.85 3.46
CA TYR A 36 2.77 15.50 3.38
C TYR A 36 3.05 15.07 1.93
N ALA A 37 2.09 15.28 1.02
CA ALA A 37 2.27 14.96 -0.39
C ALA A 37 3.48 15.69 -1.00
N LYS A 38 3.63 16.99 -0.73
CA LYS A 38 4.81 17.77 -1.15
C LYS A 38 6.11 17.24 -0.55
N ALA A 39 6.11 16.94 0.75
CA ALA A 39 7.31 16.47 1.44
C ALA A 39 7.84 15.15 0.83
N PHE A 40 6.95 14.20 0.55
CA PHE A 40 7.35 12.90 0.02
C PHE A 40 7.60 12.93 -1.49
N PHE A 41 6.78 13.61 -2.27
CA PHE A 41 6.85 13.58 -3.73
C PHE A 41 7.74 14.66 -4.35
N GLN A 42 7.79 15.87 -3.77
CA GLN A 42 8.62 16.96 -4.29
C GLN A 42 9.99 17.04 -3.60
N ASN A 43 10.00 17.01 -2.26
CA ASN A 43 11.25 17.26 -1.53
C ASN A 43 12.12 16.01 -1.43
N MET A 44 11.51 14.84 -1.17
CA MET A 44 12.21 13.55 -1.06
C MET A 44 12.18 12.74 -2.37
N ASN A 45 11.33 13.10 -3.30
CA ASN A 45 11.16 12.47 -4.63
C ASN A 45 10.88 10.96 -4.60
N PHE A 46 10.14 10.47 -3.61
CA PHE A 46 9.61 9.10 -3.67
C PHE A 46 8.64 8.92 -4.83
N ASP A 47 8.57 7.70 -5.40
CA ASP A 47 7.60 7.37 -6.44
C ASP A 47 6.22 7.08 -5.86
N SER A 48 6.17 6.59 -4.62
CA SER A 48 4.92 6.22 -3.97
C SER A 48 4.95 6.41 -2.45
N ILE A 49 3.75 6.44 -1.86
CA ILE A 49 3.57 6.54 -0.40
C ILE A 49 2.37 5.73 0.06
N THR A 50 2.50 5.03 1.19
CA THR A 50 1.37 4.38 1.84
C THR A 50 0.51 5.37 2.63
N ILE A 51 -0.82 5.26 2.48
CA ILE A 51 -1.81 6.19 3.03
C ILE A 51 -2.89 5.41 3.76
N ALA A 52 -3.28 5.91 4.94
CA ALA A 52 -4.44 5.42 5.68
C ALA A 52 -5.71 6.16 5.20
N PRO A 53 -6.72 5.47 4.65
CA PRO A 53 -7.89 6.10 4.03
C PRO A 53 -9.00 6.43 5.02
N TYR A 54 -8.82 6.19 6.31
CA TYR A 54 -9.88 6.28 7.32
C TYR A 54 -10.59 7.63 7.38
N MET A 55 -9.87 8.73 7.06
CA MET A 55 -10.45 10.08 7.02
C MET A 55 -11.14 10.43 5.71
N GLY A 56 -11.23 9.50 4.74
CA GLY A 56 -12.01 9.68 3.52
C GLY A 56 -11.26 10.31 2.34
N LYS A 57 -12.02 10.68 1.30
CA LYS A 57 -11.52 11.09 -0.01
C LYS A 57 -10.58 12.29 0.03
N ASP A 58 -10.95 13.31 0.79
CA ASP A 58 -10.20 14.57 0.88
C ASP A 58 -8.83 14.41 1.52
N SER A 59 -8.61 13.36 2.32
CA SER A 59 -7.31 13.01 2.87
C SER A 59 -6.36 12.36 1.84
N VAL A 60 -6.90 11.75 0.80
CA VAL A 60 -6.14 11.00 -0.23
C VAL A 60 -5.91 11.84 -1.49
N ILE A 61 -6.89 12.63 -1.93
CA ILE A 61 -6.81 13.45 -3.14
C ILE A 61 -5.55 14.32 -3.26
N PRO A 62 -5.01 14.94 -2.21
CA PRO A 62 -3.78 15.71 -2.32
C PRO A 62 -2.59 14.94 -2.89
N PHE A 63 -2.50 13.64 -2.62
CA PHE A 63 -1.45 12.77 -3.16
C PHE A 63 -1.68 12.42 -4.63
N LEU A 64 -2.92 12.24 -5.06
CA LEU A 64 -3.29 11.89 -6.43
C LEU A 64 -3.11 13.04 -7.44
N LYS A 65 -2.86 14.27 -6.95
CA LYS A 65 -2.58 15.43 -7.81
C LYS A 65 -1.17 15.45 -8.40
N PHE A 66 -0.28 14.61 -7.90
CA PHE A 66 1.10 14.53 -8.39
C PHE A 66 1.19 13.57 -9.57
N LYS A 67 1.62 14.09 -10.72
CA LYS A 67 1.80 13.29 -11.94
C LYS A 67 2.90 12.26 -11.73
N ASP A 68 2.72 11.07 -12.30
CA ASP A 68 3.68 9.96 -12.26
C ASP A 68 4.06 9.50 -10.82
N LYS A 69 3.17 9.74 -9.84
CA LYS A 69 3.29 9.32 -8.45
C LYS A 69 2.11 8.44 -8.04
N TRP A 70 2.34 7.59 -7.03
CA TRP A 70 1.37 6.59 -6.61
C TRP A 70 0.95 6.74 -5.15
N ALA A 71 -0.35 6.69 -4.90
CA ALA A 71 -0.92 6.53 -3.58
C ALA A 71 -1.19 5.05 -3.32
N ILE A 72 -0.60 4.48 -2.26
CA ILE A 72 -0.81 3.09 -1.87
C ILE A 72 -1.75 3.08 -0.66
N ILE A 73 -3.00 2.75 -0.88
CA ILE A 73 -4.07 2.83 0.12
C ILE A 73 -4.09 1.56 0.97
N LEU A 74 -4.11 1.70 2.29
CA LEU A 74 -4.30 0.58 3.21
C LEU A 74 -5.72 0.04 3.08
N ALA A 75 -5.87 -1.23 2.67
CA ALA A 75 -7.15 -1.90 2.56
C ALA A 75 -7.29 -3.02 3.59
N LEU A 76 -6.52 -4.11 3.44
CA LEU A 76 -6.57 -5.25 4.34
C LEU A 76 -5.16 -5.61 4.80
N THR A 77 -4.90 -5.49 6.10
CA THR A 77 -3.57 -5.74 6.67
C THR A 77 -3.45 -7.16 7.25
N SER A 78 -2.19 -7.64 7.41
CA SER A 78 -1.89 -9.01 7.83
C SER A 78 -1.99 -9.26 9.34
N ASN A 79 -1.97 -8.20 10.15
CA ASN A 79 -2.00 -8.28 11.61
C ASN A 79 -3.37 -8.70 12.15
N GLU A 80 -3.39 -9.24 13.36
CA GLU A 80 -4.61 -9.70 14.04
C GLU A 80 -5.63 -8.57 14.25
N GLY A 81 -5.18 -7.36 14.60
CA GLY A 81 -6.01 -6.18 14.79
C GLY A 81 -6.80 -5.72 13.56
N SER A 82 -6.54 -6.29 12.36
CA SER A 82 -7.39 -6.08 11.19
C SER A 82 -8.84 -6.53 11.43
N ASN A 83 -9.06 -7.47 12.36
CA ASN A 83 -10.39 -7.96 12.74
C ASN A 83 -11.21 -6.93 13.52
N ASP A 84 -10.58 -5.92 14.13
CA ASP A 84 -11.28 -4.91 14.93
C ASP A 84 -12.15 -3.99 14.06
N PHE A 85 -11.66 -3.66 12.86
CA PHE A 85 -12.30 -2.74 11.93
C PHE A 85 -12.42 -3.31 10.51
N GLN A 86 -11.30 -3.67 9.88
CA GLN A 86 -11.23 -3.95 8.46
C GLN A 86 -12.14 -5.10 8.02
N ARG A 87 -12.32 -6.10 8.89
CA ARG A 87 -13.14 -7.29 8.64
C ARG A 87 -14.53 -7.24 9.29
N LYS A 88 -14.96 -6.09 9.78
CA LYS A 88 -16.35 -5.95 10.26
C LYS A 88 -17.31 -5.92 9.09
N THR A 89 -18.34 -6.75 9.18
CA THR A 89 -19.44 -6.77 8.23
C THR A 89 -20.34 -5.55 8.43
N LEU A 90 -20.59 -4.84 7.38
CA LEU A 90 -21.48 -3.68 7.33
C LEU A 90 -22.93 -4.09 7.04
N SER A 91 -23.86 -3.15 7.12
CA SER A 91 -25.29 -3.38 6.91
C SER A 91 -25.65 -3.87 5.49
N ASP A 92 -24.76 -3.62 4.51
CA ASP A 92 -24.87 -4.09 3.12
C ASP A 92 -24.18 -5.44 2.88
N ASN A 93 -23.85 -6.16 3.96
CA ASN A 93 -23.18 -7.46 3.98
C ASN A 93 -21.76 -7.48 3.37
N CYS A 94 -21.13 -6.33 3.12
CA CYS A 94 -19.70 -6.28 2.75
C CYS A 94 -18.82 -6.06 3.98
N GLU A 95 -17.55 -6.51 3.93
CA GLU A 95 -16.56 -6.18 4.95
C GLU A 95 -16.07 -4.72 4.75
N LEU A 96 -15.63 -4.05 5.81
CA LEU A 96 -15.19 -2.64 5.72
C LEU A 96 -14.06 -2.45 4.71
N PHE A 97 -13.11 -3.38 4.61
CA PHE A 97 -12.03 -3.27 3.62
C PHE A 97 -12.55 -3.31 2.18
N GLU A 98 -13.60 -4.09 1.90
CA GLU A 98 -14.24 -4.13 0.57
C GLU A 98 -14.91 -2.80 0.25
N LYS A 99 -15.53 -2.18 1.27
CA LYS A 99 -16.11 -0.83 1.14
C LYS A 99 -15.02 0.20 0.83
N VAL A 100 -13.86 0.12 1.50
CA VAL A 100 -12.70 0.96 1.21
C VAL A 100 -12.27 0.80 -0.24
N LEU A 101 -12.11 -0.42 -0.74
CA LEU A 101 -11.75 -0.70 -2.14
C LEU A 101 -12.77 -0.12 -3.13
N ASN A 102 -14.06 -0.42 -2.91
CA ASN A 102 -15.14 0.00 -3.81
C ASN A 102 -15.28 1.52 -3.93
N ILE A 103 -15.06 2.24 -2.82
CA ILE A 103 -15.16 3.70 -2.81
C ILE A 103 -13.88 4.33 -3.34
N SER A 104 -12.73 3.87 -2.89
CA SER A 104 -11.46 4.56 -3.18
C SER A 104 -10.95 4.33 -4.61
N LYS A 105 -11.34 3.24 -5.28
CA LYS A 105 -11.02 3.04 -6.70
C LYS A 105 -11.59 4.14 -7.61
N GLU A 106 -12.66 4.81 -7.17
CA GLU A 106 -13.28 5.93 -7.88
C GLU A 106 -12.58 7.29 -7.62
N TRP A 107 -11.58 7.32 -6.75
CA TRP A 107 -10.84 8.56 -6.46
C TRP A 107 -9.71 8.82 -7.44
N GLY A 108 -9.27 7.79 -8.16
CA GLY A 108 -8.20 7.82 -9.15
C GLY A 108 -8.33 6.66 -10.13
N SER A 109 -7.21 6.06 -10.51
CA SER A 109 -7.17 4.94 -11.45
C SER A 109 -6.11 3.91 -11.06
N ASP A 110 -6.08 2.79 -11.76
CA ASP A 110 -5.03 1.77 -11.69
C ASP A 110 -3.63 2.26 -12.12
N LYS A 111 -3.52 3.53 -12.54
CA LYS A 111 -2.25 4.17 -12.92
C LYS A 111 -1.68 5.10 -11.84
N ASN A 112 -2.42 5.33 -10.76
CA ASN A 112 -1.97 6.21 -9.66
C ASN A 112 -2.45 5.75 -8.28
N ILE A 113 -3.24 4.67 -8.21
CA ILE A 113 -3.66 4.04 -6.96
C ILE A 113 -3.19 2.59 -6.93
N MET A 114 -2.59 2.19 -5.82
CA MET A 114 -2.31 0.81 -5.42
C MET A 114 -2.96 0.52 -4.07
N TYR A 115 -2.99 -0.75 -3.66
CA TYR A 115 -3.56 -1.14 -2.38
C TYR A 115 -2.64 -2.04 -1.58
N VAL A 116 -2.61 -1.88 -0.25
CA VAL A 116 -1.97 -2.82 0.65
C VAL A 116 -2.94 -3.94 0.97
N VAL A 117 -2.51 -5.18 0.69
CA VAL A 117 -3.22 -6.41 1.06
C VAL A 117 -2.25 -7.40 1.66
N GLY A 118 -2.43 -7.77 2.92
CA GLY A 118 -1.51 -8.66 3.63
C GLY A 118 -1.47 -10.09 3.08
N ALA A 119 -0.28 -10.66 2.96
CA ALA A 119 -0.05 -12.01 2.43
C ALA A 119 -0.76 -13.12 3.24
N THR A 120 -0.99 -12.92 4.54
CA THR A 120 -1.73 -13.86 5.39
C THR A 120 -3.24 -13.88 5.10
N ARG A 121 -3.71 -13.08 4.15
CA ARG A 121 -5.10 -12.97 3.70
C ARG A 121 -5.25 -13.40 2.23
N TYR A 122 -4.40 -14.33 1.77
CA TYR A 122 -4.38 -14.77 0.37
C TYR A 122 -5.74 -15.31 -0.11
N GLU A 123 -6.54 -15.89 0.78
CA GLU A 123 -7.89 -16.36 0.48
C GLU A 123 -8.84 -15.25 0.01
N LYS A 124 -8.58 -13.99 0.42
CA LYS A 124 -9.34 -12.82 -0.01
C LYS A 124 -8.84 -12.20 -1.32
N LEU A 125 -7.65 -12.55 -1.80
CA LEU A 125 -7.06 -11.93 -2.98
C LEU A 125 -7.92 -12.11 -4.24
N SER A 126 -8.51 -13.29 -4.42
CA SER A 126 -9.41 -13.55 -5.57
C SER A 126 -10.68 -12.69 -5.54
N GLU A 127 -11.23 -12.41 -4.34
CA GLU A 127 -12.37 -11.51 -4.17
C GLU A 127 -11.96 -10.05 -4.41
N ILE A 128 -10.83 -9.65 -3.86
CA ILE A 128 -10.24 -8.32 -4.05
C ILE A 128 -10.00 -8.05 -5.55
N ARG A 129 -9.49 -9.04 -6.30
CA ARG A 129 -9.28 -8.91 -7.75
C ARG A 129 -10.58 -8.68 -8.55
N LYS A 130 -11.71 -9.17 -8.09
CA LYS A 130 -13.01 -8.85 -8.71
C LYS A 130 -13.38 -7.37 -8.55
N ILE A 131 -12.97 -6.74 -7.44
CA ILE A 131 -13.24 -5.32 -7.15
C ILE A 131 -12.25 -4.40 -7.88
N ILE A 132 -10.96 -4.77 -7.87
CA ILE A 132 -9.84 -3.98 -8.39
C ILE A 132 -8.93 -4.82 -9.30
N PRO A 133 -9.40 -5.25 -10.48
CA PRO A 133 -8.72 -6.22 -11.33
C PRO A 133 -7.35 -5.76 -11.83
N ASN A 134 -7.17 -4.46 -12.07
CA ASN A 134 -5.96 -3.93 -12.71
C ASN A 134 -4.99 -3.22 -11.76
N HIS A 135 -5.42 -2.88 -10.53
CA HIS A 135 -4.55 -2.16 -9.59
C HIS A 135 -3.42 -3.04 -9.08
N PHE A 136 -2.26 -2.44 -8.85
CA PHE A 136 -1.17 -3.12 -8.16
C PHE A 136 -1.49 -3.30 -6.67
N LEU A 137 -1.08 -4.45 -6.13
CA LEU A 137 -1.18 -4.76 -4.69
C LEU A 137 0.21 -4.77 -4.08
N LEU A 138 0.42 -3.99 -3.03
CA LEU A 138 1.57 -4.13 -2.15
C LEU A 138 1.23 -5.21 -1.12
N VAL A 139 1.98 -6.31 -1.13
CA VAL A 139 1.67 -7.52 -0.35
C VAL A 139 2.74 -7.76 0.71
N PRO A 140 2.59 -7.17 1.91
CA PRO A 140 3.48 -7.42 3.03
C PRO A 140 3.15 -8.73 3.75
N GLY A 141 4.13 -9.28 4.47
CA GLY A 141 3.92 -10.41 5.38
C GLY A 141 4.30 -11.77 4.81
N ILE A 142 5.02 -11.82 3.69
CA ILE A 142 5.63 -13.06 3.19
C ILE A 142 6.75 -13.51 4.14
N GLY A 143 6.82 -14.79 4.40
CA GLY A 143 7.83 -15.43 5.26
C GLY A 143 7.61 -15.16 6.74
N ALA A 144 8.27 -14.19 7.33
CA ALA A 144 8.28 -13.95 8.79
C ALA A 144 6.89 -13.77 9.47
N GLN A 145 5.84 -13.47 8.71
CA GLN A 145 4.45 -13.39 9.19
C GLN A 145 3.60 -14.60 8.76
N GLY A 146 4.21 -15.60 8.11
CA GLY A 146 3.53 -16.84 7.70
C GLY A 146 2.81 -16.77 6.34
N GLY A 147 2.93 -15.68 5.58
CA GLY A 147 2.37 -15.59 4.23
C GLY A 147 3.15 -16.48 3.24
N SER A 148 2.41 -17.19 2.38
CA SER A 148 2.94 -18.00 1.29
C SER A 148 3.04 -17.19 0.00
N LEU A 149 4.21 -17.20 -0.64
CA LEU A 149 4.40 -16.55 -1.93
C LEU A 149 3.56 -17.22 -3.02
N ASP A 150 3.53 -18.56 -3.04
CA ASP A 150 2.79 -19.33 -4.05
C ASP A 150 1.30 -19.03 -4.01
N ASP A 151 0.71 -18.93 -2.80
CA ASP A 151 -0.69 -18.59 -2.63
C ASP A 151 -0.99 -17.15 -3.07
N VAL A 152 -0.09 -16.21 -2.75
CA VAL A 152 -0.21 -14.81 -3.19
C VAL A 152 -0.13 -14.70 -4.70
N VAL A 153 0.80 -15.40 -5.35
CA VAL A 153 0.93 -15.45 -6.82
C VAL A 153 -0.33 -16.04 -7.43
N LYS A 154 -0.75 -17.19 -6.96
CA LYS A 154 -1.93 -17.92 -7.48
C LYS A 154 -3.22 -17.11 -7.45
N HIS A 155 -3.44 -16.34 -6.38
CA HIS A 155 -4.70 -15.64 -6.15
C HIS A 155 -4.62 -14.12 -6.40
N GLY A 156 -3.42 -13.55 -6.39
CA GLY A 156 -3.21 -12.10 -6.45
C GLY A 156 -2.67 -11.57 -7.77
N MET A 157 -2.05 -12.36 -8.63
CA MET A 157 -1.54 -11.90 -9.92
C MET A 157 -2.67 -11.54 -10.90
N ASN A 158 -2.37 -10.62 -11.79
CA ASN A 158 -3.19 -10.29 -12.95
C ASN A 158 -2.32 -10.34 -14.24
N LYS A 159 -2.86 -9.92 -15.38
CA LYS A 159 -2.16 -9.93 -16.69
C LYS A 159 -0.85 -9.12 -16.70
N ASP A 160 -0.72 -8.12 -15.84
CA ASP A 160 0.43 -7.22 -15.74
C ASP A 160 1.30 -7.54 -14.51
N CYS A 161 1.27 -8.79 -14.02
CA CYS A 161 1.77 -9.21 -12.71
C CYS A 161 0.90 -8.65 -11.54
N GLY A 162 0.78 -7.35 -11.39
CA GLY A 162 -0.14 -6.66 -10.48
C GLY A 162 0.17 -6.79 -8.99
N ILE A 163 1.29 -7.38 -8.60
CA ILE A 163 1.71 -7.53 -7.19
C ILE A 163 3.13 -7.01 -6.98
N ILE A 164 3.35 -6.39 -5.83
CA ILE A 164 4.67 -6.02 -5.29
C ILE A 164 4.78 -6.71 -3.94
N VAL A 165 5.69 -7.67 -3.84
CA VAL A 165 5.95 -8.41 -2.61
C VAL A 165 7.10 -7.75 -1.86
N ASN A 166 6.88 -7.40 -0.59
CA ASN A 166 7.96 -6.89 0.24
C ASN A 166 8.29 -7.83 1.39
N THR A 167 9.59 -8.00 1.61
CA THR A 167 10.14 -8.73 2.74
C THR A 167 11.35 -7.97 3.27
N SER A 168 11.55 -7.95 4.58
CA SER A 168 12.64 -7.20 5.21
C SER A 168 13.61 -8.13 5.92
N ARG A 169 13.17 -8.76 7.02
CA ARG A 169 14.05 -9.58 7.88
C ARG A 169 14.70 -10.74 7.14
N SER A 170 13.96 -11.40 6.25
CA SER A 170 14.47 -12.52 5.45
C SER A 170 15.54 -12.11 4.44
N ILE A 171 15.64 -10.82 4.10
CA ILE A 171 16.69 -10.28 3.23
C ILE A 171 17.83 -9.73 4.08
N ILE A 172 17.52 -8.86 5.06
CA ILE A 172 18.52 -8.14 5.87
C ILE A 172 19.37 -9.12 6.70
N TYR A 173 18.76 -10.22 7.17
CA TYR A 173 19.40 -11.23 8.01
C TYR A 173 19.57 -12.57 7.30
N ALA A 174 19.73 -12.57 5.97
CA ALA A 174 19.84 -13.78 5.17
C ALA A 174 21.22 -14.47 5.25
N GLY A 175 22.24 -13.80 5.74
CA GLY A 175 23.60 -14.32 5.91
C GLY A 175 23.96 -14.56 7.37
N ASP A 176 24.81 -15.56 7.61
CA ASP A 176 25.54 -15.69 8.88
C ASP A 176 26.66 -14.64 8.86
N ASN A 177 26.60 -13.61 9.72
CA ASN A 177 27.67 -12.68 9.98
C ASN A 177 28.56 -13.21 11.10
#